data_553ac9994e46c2dcf5f3369d27203db0
#
_entry.id   553ac9994e46c2dcf5f3369d27203db0
#
_cell.length_a   1.000
_cell.length_b   1.000
_cell.length_c   1.000
_cell.angle_alpha   90.00
_cell.angle_beta   90.00
_cell.angle_gamma   90.00
#
_symmetry.space_group_name_H-M   'P 1'
#
loop_
_entity.id
_entity.type
_entity.pdbx_description
1 polymer ?
#
loop_
_entity_poly.entity_id
_entity_poly.type
_entity_poly.pdbx_seq_one_letter_code
_entity_poly.pdbx_strand_id
1 'polypeptide(L)'
;MYAVLAIILIYMERKICAFFQCRLGPMRVGKWGLLQVPCDVIKMLTKEIIDLKFSDRFLYNLAPFMVIIASFLTFACLPINKGLEVLDFNVGVFFLLAASSIGVVGILLAGWSSNNKFSLIGAMRSGAQIISYELSCGLSILTMVVLMGTMQFSEIVE
;
A
#
# COMPACT_ATOMS: atom_id res chain seq x y z
N MET A 1 12.01 -6.37 -7.38
CA MET A 1 11.20 -7.60 -7.28
C MET A 1 9.72 -7.28 -7.06
N TYR A 2 9.31 -6.56 -6.01
CA TYR A 2 7.90 -6.22 -5.70
C TYR A 2 7.17 -5.49 -6.83
N ALA A 3 7.81 -4.52 -7.51
CA ALA A 3 7.19 -3.80 -8.61
C ALA A 3 6.82 -4.72 -9.80
N VAL A 4 7.68 -5.68 -10.11
CA VAL A 4 7.43 -6.66 -11.17
C VAL A 4 6.30 -7.60 -10.78
N LEU A 5 6.29 -8.05 -9.53
CA LEU A 5 5.20 -8.87 -8.99
C LEU A 5 3.86 -8.13 -9.04
N ALA A 6 3.84 -6.85 -8.64
CA ALA A 6 2.65 -6.02 -8.70
C ALA A 6 2.12 -5.86 -10.12
N ILE A 7 2.98 -5.65 -11.12
CA ILE A 7 2.59 -5.57 -12.53
C ILE A 7 1.92 -6.87 -12.99
N ILE A 8 2.49 -8.02 -12.62
CA ILE A 8 1.94 -9.34 -12.98
C ILE A 8 0.58 -9.55 -12.31
N LEU A 9 0.47 -9.26 -11.01
CA LEU A 9 -0.77 -9.43 -10.26
C LEU A 9 -1.90 -8.55 -10.80
N ILE A 10 -1.63 -7.28 -11.09
CA ILE A 10 -2.61 -6.35 -11.69
C ILE A 10 -3.06 -6.83 -13.08
N TYR A 11 -2.12 -7.36 -13.87
CA TYR A 11 -2.47 -7.94 -15.17
C TYR A 11 -3.39 -9.15 -15.03
N MET A 12 -3.05 -10.08 -14.11
CA MET A 12 -3.87 -11.25 -13.82
C MET A 12 -5.27 -10.87 -13.32
N GLU A 13 -5.35 -9.92 -12.38
CA GLU A 13 -6.63 -9.41 -11.87
C GLU A 13 -7.52 -8.91 -13.01
N ARG A 14 -6.99 -8.05 -13.89
CA ARG A 14 -7.75 -7.52 -15.03
C ARG A 14 -8.21 -8.61 -16.00
N LYS A 15 -7.41 -9.65 -16.22
CA LYS A 15 -7.78 -10.79 -17.09
C LYS A 15 -8.84 -11.67 -16.46
N ILE A 16 -8.69 -12.01 -15.19
CA ILE A 16 -9.63 -12.85 -14.45
C ILE A 16 -10.98 -12.13 -14.33
N CYS A 17 -11.00 -10.86 -13.95
CA CYS A 17 -12.22 -10.06 -13.88
C CYS A 17 -12.91 -9.94 -15.24
N ALA A 18 -12.16 -9.81 -16.34
CA ALA A 18 -12.72 -9.77 -17.68
C ALA A 18 -13.37 -11.09 -18.05
N PHE A 19 -12.74 -12.21 -17.68
CA PHE A 19 -13.30 -13.54 -17.91
C PHE A 19 -14.64 -13.74 -17.17
N PHE A 20 -14.71 -13.38 -15.89
CA PHE A 20 -15.96 -13.44 -15.12
C PHE A 20 -17.06 -12.53 -15.67
N GLN A 21 -16.67 -11.41 -16.29
CA GLN A 21 -17.60 -10.47 -16.90
C GLN A 21 -17.92 -10.79 -18.37
N CYS A 22 -17.52 -11.96 -18.89
CA CYS A 22 -17.71 -12.39 -20.27
C CYS A 22 -17.23 -11.36 -21.31
N ARG A 23 -16.12 -10.63 -21.02
CA ARG A 23 -15.51 -9.64 -21.91
C ARG A 23 -14.04 -9.95 -22.14
N LEU A 24 -13.49 -9.44 -23.25
CA LEU A 24 -12.05 -9.50 -23.53
C LEU A 24 -11.33 -8.51 -22.62
N GLY A 25 -10.37 -9.00 -21.84
CA GLY A 25 -9.47 -8.15 -21.05
C GLY A 25 -8.55 -7.30 -21.94
N PRO A 26 -7.52 -6.64 -21.38
CA PRO A 26 -6.56 -5.85 -22.14
C PRO A 26 -5.92 -6.70 -23.23
N MET A 27 -6.02 -6.27 -24.50
CA MET A 27 -5.52 -7.01 -25.68
C MET A 27 -4.74 -6.15 -26.66
N ARG A 28 -4.83 -4.80 -26.54
CA ARG A 28 -4.34 -3.88 -27.56
C ARG A 28 -2.86 -3.55 -27.49
N VAL A 29 -2.25 -3.56 -26.31
CA VAL A 29 -0.85 -3.14 -26.10
C VAL A 29 0.02 -4.36 -25.86
N GLY A 30 0.82 -4.72 -26.86
CA GLY A 30 1.65 -5.92 -26.84
C GLY A 30 0.87 -7.23 -27.10
N LYS A 31 1.57 -8.34 -27.19
CA LYS A 31 0.92 -9.65 -27.30
C LYS A 31 0.08 -9.92 -26.06
N TRP A 32 -1.23 -10.14 -26.24
CA TRP A 32 -2.17 -10.46 -25.16
C TRP A 32 -2.39 -9.32 -24.14
N GLY A 33 -1.93 -8.10 -24.43
CA GLY A 33 -2.08 -6.95 -23.56
C GLY A 33 -1.11 -6.89 -22.38
N LEU A 34 0.00 -7.63 -22.43
CA LEU A 34 1.01 -7.68 -21.35
C LEU A 34 1.63 -6.31 -21.02
N LEU A 35 1.81 -5.46 -22.04
CA LEU A 35 2.41 -4.13 -21.87
C LEU A 35 1.39 -3.06 -21.40
N GLN A 36 0.13 -3.42 -21.20
CA GLN A 36 -0.88 -2.44 -20.79
C GLN A 36 -0.58 -1.84 -19.40
N VAL A 37 -0.19 -2.68 -18.42
CA VAL A 37 0.08 -2.21 -17.05
C VAL A 37 1.31 -1.30 -17.00
N PRO A 38 2.46 -1.64 -17.63
CA PRO A 38 3.59 -0.71 -17.76
C PRO A 38 3.23 0.62 -18.44
N CYS A 39 2.43 0.58 -19.50
CA CYS A 39 1.95 1.81 -20.15
C CYS A 39 1.08 2.67 -19.24
N ASP A 40 0.21 2.04 -18.43
CA ASP A 40 -0.60 2.75 -17.46
C ASP A 40 0.26 3.43 -16.38
N VAL A 41 1.33 2.77 -15.92
CA VAL A 41 2.29 3.36 -14.96
C VAL A 41 2.99 4.58 -15.58
N ILE A 42 3.50 4.45 -16.80
CA ILE A 42 4.17 5.58 -17.51
C ILE A 42 3.18 6.73 -17.69
N LYS A 43 1.95 6.44 -18.11
CA LYS A 43 0.88 7.45 -18.25
C LYS A 43 0.61 8.19 -16.94
N MET A 44 0.58 7.49 -15.82
CA MET A 44 0.38 8.12 -14.50
C MET A 44 1.55 9.02 -14.11
N LEU A 45 2.79 8.62 -14.41
CA LEU A 45 3.99 9.41 -14.12
C LEU A 45 4.11 10.65 -15.00
N THR A 46 3.58 10.62 -16.22
CA THR A 46 3.62 11.75 -17.17
C THR A 46 2.43 12.68 -17.08
N LYS A 47 1.45 12.35 -16.22
CA LYS A 47 0.25 13.15 -16.03
C LYS A 47 0.57 14.45 -15.30
N GLU A 48 -0.09 15.56 -15.69
CA GLU A 48 0.06 16.85 -15.01
C GLU A 48 -0.38 16.79 -13.55
N ILE A 49 0.40 17.46 -12.71
CA ILE A 49 0.08 17.65 -11.29
C ILE A 49 -0.85 18.85 -11.19
N ILE A 50 -2.07 18.64 -10.71
CA ILE A 50 -3.06 19.69 -10.55
C ILE A 50 -2.93 20.28 -9.14
N ASP A 51 -2.46 21.53 -9.08
CA ASP A 51 -2.41 22.30 -7.83
C ASP A 51 -3.76 22.96 -7.54
N LEU A 52 -4.36 22.61 -6.43
CA LEU A 52 -5.60 23.24 -5.94
C LEU A 52 -5.27 24.61 -5.33
N LYS A 53 -5.93 25.69 -5.81
CA LYS A 53 -5.65 27.09 -5.38
C LYS A 53 -5.87 27.34 -3.89
N PHE A 54 -6.76 26.59 -3.25
CA PHE A 54 -7.18 26.78 -1.85
C PHE A 54 -6.69 25.68 -0.90
N SER A 55 -5.80 24.78 -1.36
CA SER A 55 -5.22 23.73 -0.53
C SER A 55 -3.90 24.18 0.10
N ASP A 56 -3.59 23.63 1.27
CA ASP A 56 -2.26 23.72 1.87
C ASP A 56 -1.26 22.90 1.06
N ARG A 57 -0.56 23.56 0.13
CA ARG A 57 0.35 22.90 -0.84
C ARG A 57 1.37 22.00 -0.18
N PHE A 58 1.94 22.41 0.96
CA PHE A 58 2.95 21.62 1.66
C PHE A 58 2.36 20.30 2.18
N LEU A 59 1.24 20.37 2.91
CA LEU A 59 0.58 19.18 3.47
C LEU A 59 -0.02 18.29 2.38
N TYR A 60 -0.56 18.91 1.33
CA TYR A 60 -1.13 18.18 0.19
C TYR A 60 -0.10 17.35 -0.55
N ASN A 61 1.09 17.91 -0.78
CA ASN A 61 2.18 17.18 -1.41
C ASN A 61 2.85 16.17 -0.46
N LEU A 62 2.89 16.44 0.85
CA LEU A 62 3.46 15.54 1.84
C LEU A 62 2.65 14.25 1.99
N ALA A 63 1.31 14.34 1.92
CA ALA A 63 0.41 13.22 2.16
C ALA A 63 0.71 11.96 1.31
N PRO A 64 0.82 12.03 -0.02
CA PRO A 64 1.16 10.87 -0.85
C PRO A 64 2.56 10.31 -0.54
N PHE A 65 3.52 11.17 -0.19
CA PHE A 65 4.84 10.71 0.22
C PHE A 65 4.79 9.90 1.51
N MET A 66 3.98 10.30 2.48
CA MET A 66 3.80 9.56 3.72
C MET A 66 3.23 8.15 3.46
N VAL A 67 2.24 8.03 2.58
CA VAL A 67 1.65 6.73 2.21
C VAL A 67 2.67 5.85 1.48
N ILE A 68 3.45 6.42 0.56
CA ILE A 68 4.48 5.68 -0.18
C ILE A 68 5.59 5.21 0.78
N ILE A 69 6.08 6.10 1.65
CA ILE A 69 7.12 5.76 2.65
C ILE A 69 6.61 4.64 3.56
N ALA A 70 5.39 4.74 4.08
CA ALA A 70 4.78 3.70 4.90
C ALA A 70 4.78 2.34 4.20
N SER A 71 4.38 2.31 2.93
CA SER A 71 4.36 1.08 2.12
C SER A 71 5.76 0.49 1.96
N PHE A 72 6.77 1.30 1.64
CA PHE A 72 8.15 0.83 1.50
C PHE A 72 8.72 0.33 2.82
N LEU A 73 8.46 1.00 3.94
CA LEU A 73 8.90 0.57 5.27
C LEU A 73 8.27 -0.79 5.65
N THR A 74 6.99 -0.96 5.37
CA THR A 74 6.29 -2.23 5.61
C THR A 74 6.91 -3.37 4.79
N PHE A 75 7.17 -3.14 3.50
CA PHE A 75 7.82 -4.16 2.65
C PHE A 75 9.28 -4.44 3.03
N ALA A 76 10.00 -3.45 3.56
CA ALA A 76 11.40 -3.63 3.96
C ALA A 76 11.56 -4.59 5.15
N CYS A 77 10.53 -4.71 6.00
CA CYS A 77 10.51 -5.60 7.17
C CYS A 77 10.12 -7.03 6.86
N LEU A 78 9.52 -7.29 5.69
CA LEU A 78 9.05 -8.65 5.36
C LEU A 78 10.23 -9.51 4.87
N PRO A 79 10.52 -10.64 5.51
CA PRO A 79 11.51 -11.59 5.03
C PRO A 79 11.02 -12.25 3.73
N ILE A 80 11.80 -12.15 2.67
CA ILE A 80 11.45 -12.72 1.36
C ILE A 80 11.93 -14.17 1.27
N ASN A 81 13.07 -14.46 1.86
CA ASN A 81 13.68 -15.78 1.89
C ASN A 81 14.73 -15.84 3.01
N LYS A 82 15.09 -17.05 3.46
CA LYS A 82 16.20 -17.27 4.39
C LYS A 82 17.48 -16.61 3.86
N GLY A 83 17.99 -15.59 4.56
CA GLY A 83 19.18 -14.82 4.16
C GLY A 83 18.97 -13.69 3.16
N LEU A 84 17.72 -13.37 2.78
CA LEU A 84 17.32 -12.23 1.96
C LEU A 84 16.38 -11.31 2.75
N GLU A 85 16.87 -10.80 3.85
CA GLU A 85 16.19 -9.83 4.71
C GLU A 85 16.82 -8.47 4.50
N VAL A 86 16.00 -7.44 4.27
CA VAL A 86 16.50 -6.06 4.09
C VAL A 86 16.77 -5.43 5.44
N LEU A 87 15.88 -5.66 6.40
CA LEU A 87 15.97 -5.16 7.77
C LEU A 87 15.43 -6.24 8.72
N ASP A 88 16.32 -6.85 9.50
CA ASP A 88 15.95 -7.76 10.56
C ASP A 88 16.04 -7.03 11.92
N PHE A 89 14.88 -6.77 12.51
CA PHE A 89 14.76 -6.13 13.82
C PHE A 89 14.25 -7.14 14.86
N ASN A 90 14.82 -7.12 16.06
CA ASN A 90 14.31 -7.90 17.19
C ASN A 90 12.84 -7.63 17.52
N VAL A 91 12.30 -6.49 17.09
CA VAL A 91 10.91 -6.04 17.24
C VAL A 91 10.22 -5.85 15.89
N GLY A 92 10.53 -6.67 14.89
CA GLY A 92 10.08 -6.54 13.51
C GLY A 92 8.56 -6.46 13.36
N VAL A 93 7.83 -7.26 14.12
CA VAL A 93 6.35 -7.28 14.12
C VAL A 93 5.77 -5.93 14.57
N PHE A 94 6.31 -5.34 15.64
CA PHE A 94 5.88 -4.02 16.12
C PHE A 94 6.22 -2.91 15.14
N PHE A 95 7.39 -2.98 14.52
CA PHE A 95 7.81 -2.03 13.50
C PHE A 95 6.88 -2.08 12.28
N LEU A 96 6.46 -3.26 11.85
CA LEU A 96 5.50 -3.42 10.75
C LEU A 96 4.17 -2.73 11.05
N LEU A 97 3.62 -2.96 12.25
CA LEU A 97 2.37 -2.32 12.68
C LEU A 97 2.51 -0.80 12.78
N ALA A 98 3.63 -0.31 13.31
CA ALA A 98 3.90 1.13 13.39
C ALA A 98 4.06 1.77 12.00
N ALA A 99 4.74 1.07 11.07
CA ALA A 99 4.92 1.56 9.70
C ALA A 99 3.58 1.63 8.93
N SER A 100 2.68 0.65 9.12
CA SER A 100 1.36 0.69 8.48
C SER A 100 0.52 1.87 8.97
N SER A 101 0.57 2.19 10.26
CA SER A 101 -0.16 3.30 10.87
C SER A 101 0.25 4.67 10.31
N ILE A 102 1.51 4.85 9.86
CA ILE A 102 1.96 6.07 9.18
C ILE A 102 1.14 6.31 7.90
N GLY A 103 0.76 5.24 7.19
CA GLY A 103 -0.08 5.34 5.99
C GLY A 103 -1.46 5.95 6.28
N VAL A 104 -2.05 5.63 7.43
CA VAL A 104 -3.35 6.21 7.85
C VAL A 104 -3.22 7.72 8.07
N VAL A 105 -2.13 8.15 8.72
CA VAL A 105 -1.84 9.59 8.90
C VAL A 105 -1.75 10.29 7.54
N GLY A 106 -1.10 9.67 6.55
CA GLY A 106 -1.03 10.19 5.19
C GLY A 106 -2.40 10.40 4.54
N ILE A 107 -3.33 9.45 4.69
CA ILE A 107 -4.71 9.57 4.17
C ILE A 107 -5.47 10.70 4.86
N LEU A 108 -5.36 10.83 6.18
CA LEU A 108 -5.99 11.90 6.94
C LEU A 108 -5.45 13.28 6.54
N LEU A 109 -4.13 13.39 6.36
CA LEU A 109 -3.49 14.61 5.88
C LEU A 109 -3.96 15.00 4.47
N ALA A 110 -4.10 14.04 3.56
CA ALA A 110 -4.62 14.28 2.21
C ALA A 110 -6.03 14.88 2.23
N GLY A 111 -6.91 14.32 3.07
CA GLY A 111 -8.27 14.83 3.22
C GLY A 111 -8.33 16.21 3.85
N TRP A 112 -7.52 16.46 4.87
CA TRP A 112 -7.44 17.74 5.56
C TRP A 112 -6.90 18.84 4.64
N SER A 113 -5.77 18.58 3.97
CA SER A 113 -5.06 19.56 3.15
C SER A 113 -5.82 19.97 1.88
N SER A 114 -6.75 19.14 1.41
CA SER A 114 -7.56 19.43 0.21
C SER A 114 -8.57 20.57 0.40
N ASN A 115 -8.79 21.06 1.63
CA ASN A 115 -9.72 22.11 1.99
C ASN A 115 -11.16 21.90 1.43
N ASN A 116 -11.58 20.66 1.34
CA ASN A 116 -12.90 20.26 0.85
C ASN A 116 -13.62 19.45 1.92
N LYS A 117 -14.83 19.86 2.31
CA LYS A 117 -15.64 19.21 3.35
C LYS A 117 -15.90 17.72 3.04
N PHE A 118 -16.19 17.40 1.80
CA PHE A 118 -16.47 16.01 1.40
C PHE A 118 -15.20 15.15 1.40
N SER A 119 -14.06 15.72 1.02
CA SER A 119 -12.78 15.03 1.10
C SER A 119 -12.40 14.75 2.55
N LEU A 120 -12.60 15.70 3.45
CA LEU A 120 -12.34 15.53 4.87
C LEU A 120 -13.20 14.41 5.47
N ILE A 121 -14.51 14.41 5.20
CA ILE A 121 -15.43 13.36 5.66
C ILE A 121 -15.03 12.00 5.09
N GLY A 122 -14.66 11.94 3.81
CA GLY A 122 -14.17 10.72 3.16
C GLY A 122 -12.89 10.20 3.81
N ALA A 123 -11.93 11.07 4.09
CA ALA A 123 -10.67 10.72 4.75
C ALA A 123 -10.90 10.22 6.20
N MET A 124 -11.77 10.89 6.96
CA MET A 124 -12.13 10.44 8.31
C MET A 124 -12.81 9.07 8.32
N ARG A 125 -13.72 8.83 7.38
CA ARG A 125 -14.39 7.53 7.22
C ARG A 125 -13.37 6.43 6.87
N SER A 126 -12.52 6.70 5.88
CA SER A 126 -11.49 5.77 5.44
C SER A 126 -10.46 5.50 6.55
N GLY A 127 -9.99 6.53 7.22
CA GLY A 127 -9.06 6.41 8.35
C GLY A 127 -9.64 5.60 9.49
N ALA A 128 -10.87 5.87 9.92
CA ALA A 128 -11.55 5.09 10.97
C ALA A 128 -11.69 3.60 10.59
N GLN A 129 -12.00 3.32 9.34
CA GLN A 129 -12.11 1.95 8.84
C GLN A 129 -10.76 1.24 8.88
N ILE A 130 -9.68 1.88 8.39
CA ILE A 130 -8.34 1.28 8.39
C ILE A 130 -7.84 1.04 9.83
N ILE A 131 -8.02 1.99 10.75
CA ILE A 131 -7.65 1.81 12.16
C ILE A 131 -8.38 0.62 12.78
N SER A 132 -9.66 0.44 12.48
CA SER A 132 -10.44 -0.71 12.98
C SER A 132 -9.88 -2.04 12.47
N TYR A 133 -9.48 -2.11 11.20
CA TYR A 133 -8.82 -3.30 10.64
C TYR A 133 -7.43 -3.51 11.22
N GLU A 134 -6.62 -2.46 11.36
CA GLU A 134 -5.28 -2.56 11.97
C GLU A 134 -5.34 -3.09 13.40
N LEU A 135 -6.32 -2.65 14.19
CA LEU A 135 -6.49 -3.16 15.56
C LEU A 135 -6.80 -4.66 15.56
N SER A 136 -7.73 -5.11 14.73
CA SER A 136 -8.12 -6.51 14.65
C SER A 136 -6.97 -7.39 14.16
N CYS A 137 -6.27 -6.97 13.11
CA CYS A 137 -5.10 -7.66 12.59
C CYS A 137 -3.95 -7.66 13.61
N GLY A 138 -3.70 -6.52 14.27
CA GLY A 138 -2.66 -6.39 15.29
C GLY A 138 -2.87 -7.33 16.48
N LEU A 139 -4.12 -7.47 16.96
CA LEU A 139 -4.45 -8.42 18.01
C LEU A 139 -4.22 -9.87 17.57
N SER A 140 -4.58 -10.21 16.33
CA SER A 140 -4.33 -11.55 15.78
C SER A 140 -2.82 -11.85 15.68
N ILE A 141 -2.03 -10.88 15.24
CA ILE A 141 -0.57 -11.01 15.17
C ILE A 141 0.03 -11.12 16.58
N LEU A 142 -0.46 -10.34 17.55
CA LEU A 142 0.00 -10.44 18.93
C LEU A 142 -0.25 -11.80 19.55
N THR A 143 -1.36 -12.47 19.22
CA THR A 143 -1.59 -13.85 19.68
C THR A 143 -0.53 -14.82 19.17
N MET A 144 -0.09 -14.66 17.91
CA MET A 144 1.01 -15.46 17.36
C MET A 144 2.34 -15.16 18.04
N VAL A 145 2.64 -13.88 18.29
CA VAL A 145 3.86 -13.46 19.00
C VAL A 145 3.92 -14.06 20.42
N VAL A 146 2.78 -14.08 21.13
CA VAL A 146 2.71 -14.68 22.47
C VAL A 146 2.95 -16.19 22.43
N LEU A 147 2.45 -16.89 21.40
CA LEU A 147 2.63 -18.33 21.25
C LEU A 147 4.08 -18.69 20.90
N MET A 148 4.73 -17.89 20.06
CA MET A 148 6.11 -18.13 19.61
C MET A 148 7.15 -17.60 20.60
N GLY A 149 6.80 -16.63 21.44
CA GLY A 149 7.71 -16.02 22.41
C GLY A 149 8.74 -15.06 21.81
N THR A 150 8.66 -14.77 20.52
CA THR A 150 9.60 -13.90 19.79
C THR A 150 8.85 -12.88 18.93
N MET A 151 9.47 -11.71 18.69
CA MET A 151 8.93 -10.65 17.85
C MET A 151 9.73 -10.50 16.55
N GLN A 152 10.74 -11.31 16.35
CA GLN A 152 11.61 -11.31 15.19
C GLN A 152 11.01 -12.17 14.09
N PHE A 153 10.90 -11.61 12.87
CA PHE A 153 10.27 -12.32 11.75
C PHE A 153 11.07 -13.55 11.31
N SER A 154 12.40 -13.48 11.36
CA SER A 154 13.27 -14.61 11.00
C SER A 154 13.01 -15.84 11.88
N GLU A 155 12.83 -15.66 13.19
CA GLU A 155 12.55 -16.75 14.14
C GLU A 155 11.09 -17.27 14.04
N ILE A 156 10.14 -16.43 13.63
CA ILE A 156 8.74 -16.83 13.43
C ILE A 156 8.56 -17.68 12.19
N VAL A 157 9.41 -17.49 11.17
CA VAL A 157 9.34 -18.21 9.88
C VAL A 157 10.13 -19.51 9.90
N GLU A 158 11.08 -19.71 10.84
CA GLU A 158 11.81 -20.98 11.04
C GLU A 158 10.97 -22.02 11.75
#